data_8f901f6cf213587d4647323f7a57532f
#
_entry.id   8f901f6cf213587d4647323f7a57532f
#
_cell.length_a   1.000
_cell.length_b   1.000
_cell.length_c   1.000
_cell.angle_alpha   90.00
_cell.angle_beta   90.00
_cell.angle_gamma   90.00
#
_symmetry.space_group_name_H-M   'P 1'
#
loop_
_entity.id
_entity.type
_entity.pdbx_description
1 polymer ?
#
loop_
_entity_poly.entity_id
_entity_poly.type
_entity_poly.pdbx_seq_one_letter_code
_entity_poly.pdbx_strand_id
1 'polypeptide(L)'
;MSDAPEPVRKPGSRASNRRSFRQRHPAVVWSVVLIVLLPLVGGAAYAWNLKRQLDDVETVRLNAKNAPDPDEGRALNILLLGSDKGEPRKGQPQGTTIAEDAASGDWPVGKYRSDTLMIVHIPADRKKVYLVSVPRDSFVPVYDAKGRTDHSEKINAAFSAGGPLATINTVEKLTGLRMDHLTIIDWAGFKDLSSAVGGVEVTIPRSFYDPQQKVQWNAGRQTLEGNKALQYVRTRYGLAGGDFDRIKRQQNFMRSLMGKMLSSGVTSNPRKLTRTVSALTDNLTVDEGWSGTAMAKLALSLRGITTDDVTFMTAPVQGTDTDPTYGSIVVLQEDKLEELFDALGDDTMRAYLEKYPDDVLPDAEEVS
;
A
#
# COMPACT_ATOMS: atom_id res chain seq x y z
N MET A 1 -56.77 65.44 68.82
CA MET A 1 -56.67 63.98 68.90
C MET A 1 -56.65 63.46 67.50
N SER A 2 -55.46 63.17 67.02
CA SER A 2 -55.24 62.69 65.71
C SER A 2 -54.29 61.48 65.79
N ASP A 3 -54.85 60.32 65.59
CA ASP A 3 -54.08 59.08 65.54
C ASP A 3 -53.37 58.95 64.18
N ALA A 4 -52.03 58.85 64.21
CA ALA A 4 -51.24 58.59 63.06
C ALA A 4 -50.98 57.05 62.98
N PRO A 5 -51.14 56.40 61.84
CA PRO A 5 -50.86 54.94 61.73
C PRO A 5 -49.36 54.65 61.64
N GLU A 6 -48.93 53.59 62.32
CA GLU A 6 -47.57 53.00 62.29
C GLU A 6 -47.15 52.52 60.90
N PRO A 7 -45.88 52.59 60.54
CA PRO A 7 -45.39 52.10 59.26
C PRO A 7 -45.21 50.60 59.26
N VAL A 8 -45.84 49.90 58.27
CA VAL A 8 -45.75 48.48 58.03
C VAL A 8 -44.30 48.14 57.55
N ARG A 9 -43.59 47.33 58.29
CA ARG A 9 -42.27 46.77 57.92
C ARG A 9 -42.46 45.72 56.82
N LYS A 10 -41.86 46.00 55.63
CA LYS A 10 -41.78 45.03 54.51
C LYS A 10 -40.81 43.90 54.96
N PRO A 11 -41.17 42.60 54.71
CA PRO A 11 -40.26 41.50 54.98
C PRO A 11 -39.06 41.53 54.04
N GLY A 12 -37.87 41.55 54.58
CA GLY A 12 -36.62 41.53 53.79
C GLY A 12 -36.50 40.23 53.01
N SER A 13 -36.38 40.34 51.67
CA SER A 13 -36.08 39.22 50.80
C SER A 13 -34.70 38.67 51.15
N ARG A 14 -34.64 37.51 51.78
CA ARG A 14 -33.41 36.72 51.89
C ARG A 14 -33.02 36.24 50.51
N ALA A 15 -32.10 36.93 49.84
CA ALA A 15 -31.42 36.42 48.64
C ALA A 15 -30.72 35.09 49.03
N SER A 16 -31.29 33.96 48.61
CA SER A 16 -30.64 32.70 48.78
C SER A 16 -29.43 32.62 47.84
N ASN A 17 -28.26 32.84 48.41
CA ASN A 17 -26.99 32.69 47.70
C ASN A 17 -26.75 31.21 47.39
N ARG A 18 -27.48 30.70 46.39
CA ARG A 18 -27.29 29.33 45.88
C ARG A 18 -26.00 29.31 45.08
N ARG A 19 -24.89 29.02 45.74
CA ARG A 19 -23.64 28.71 45.06
C ARG A 19 -23.91 27.62 44.05
N SER A 20 -23.54 27.82 42.78
CA SER A 20 -23.67 26.84 41.70
C SER A 20 -22.90 25.56 42.04
N PHE A 21 -23.33 24.42 41.53
CA PHE A 21 -22.66 23.12 41.73
C PHE A 21 -21.14 23.18 41.47
N ARG A 22 -20.73 23.95 40.47
CA ARG A 22 -19.31 24.25 40.15
C ARG A 22 -18.54 24.89 41.30
N GLN A 23 -19.17 25.75 42.11
CA GLN A 23 -18.55 26.41 43.27
C GLN A 23 -18.53 25.51 44.52
N ARG A 24 -19.39 24.52 44.61
CA ARG A 24 -19.44 23.61 45.73
C ARG A 24 -18.49 22.43 45.64
N HIS A 25 -18.19 22.00 44.39
CA HIS A 25 -17.38 20.79 44.14
C HIS A 25 -16.34 21.02 43.06
N PRO A 26 -15.38 21.95 43.29
CA PRO A 26 -14.38 22.27 42.26
C PRO A 26 -13.50 21.07 41.89
N ALA A 27 -13.18 20.20 42.86
CA ALA A 27 -12.39 19.01 42.64
C ALA A 27 -13.10 18.00 41.66
N VAL A 28 -14.41 17.81 41.82
CA VAL A 28 -15.20 16.93 40.94
C VAL A 28 -15.27 17.52 39.51
N VAL A 29 -15.48 18.83 39.41
CA VAL A 29 -15.50 19.48 38.06
C VAL A 29 -14.16 19.34 37.39
N TRP A 30 -13.05 19.58 38.07
CA TRP A 30 -11.70 19.44 37.51
C TRP A 30 -11.36 17.97 37.21
N SER A 31 -11.80 17.00 38.03
CA SER A 31 -11.62 15.58 37.73
C SER A 31 -12.37 15.17 36.46
N VAL A 32 -13.61 15.61 36.26
CA VAL A 32 -14.37 15.35 35.01
C VAL A 32 -13.72 16.01 33.81
N VAL A 33 -13.25 17.25 33.95
CA VAL A 33 -12.51 17.96 32.89
C VAL A 33 -11.23 17.21 32.53
N LEU A 34 -10.46 16.74 33.51
CA LEU A 34 -9.26 15.94 33.27
C LEU A 34 -9.54 14.60 32.60
N ILE A 35 -10.59 13.90 33.04
CA ILE A 35 -11.01 12.60 32.45
C ILE A 35 -11.41 12.77 30.98
N VAL A 36 -11.97 13.91 30.58
CA VAL A 36 -12.36 14.19 29.20
C VAL A 36 -11.18 14.75 28.39
N LEU A 37 -10.39 15.66 28.98
CA LEU A 37 -9.28 16.31 28.24
C LEU A 37 -8.08 15.39 28.04
N LEU A 38 -7.71 14.55 29.01
CA LEU A 38 -6.57 13.65 28.88
C LEU A 38 -6.66 12.69 27.68
N PRO A 39 -7.80 11.97 27.45
CA PRO A 39 -7.96 11.17 26.24
C PRO A 39 -7.95 11.99 24.95
N LEU A 40 -8.52 13.20 24.95
CA LEU A 40 -8.52 14.09 23.77
C LEU A 40 -7.13 14.57 23.44
N VAL A 41 -6.36 15.04 24.43
CA VAL A 41 -4.97 15.48 24.25
C VAL A 41 -4.08 14.29 23.88
N GLY A 42 -4.26 13.15 24.53
CA GLY A 42 -3.54 11.91 24.20
C GLY A 42 -3.85 11.40 22.79
N GLY A 43 -5.12 11.43 22.40
CA GLY A 43 -5.55 11.09 21.04
C GLY A 43 -5.01 12.06 19.98
N ALA A 44 -5.05 13.36 20.26
CA ALA A 44 -4.47 14.38 19.36
C ALA A 44 -2.95 14.25 19.23
N ALA A 45 -2.25 14.03 20.33
CA ALA A 45 -0.80 13.82 20.34
C ALA A 45 -0.43 12.52 19.58
N TYR A 46 -1.22 11.46 19.75
CA TYR A 46 -1.05 10.21 19.01
C TYR A 46 -1.29 10.37 17.50
N ALA A 47 -2.39 11.03 17.13
CA ALA A 47 -2.68 11.33 15.72
C ALA A 47 -1.62 12.23 15.08
N TRP A 48 -1.10 13.21 15.84
CA TRP A 48 0.00 14.07 15.38
C TRP A 48 1.30 13.29 15.18
N ASN A 49 1.62 12.36 16.09
CA ASN A 49 2.79 11.49 15.96
C ASN A 49 2.68 10.58 14.73
N LEU A 50 1.52 9.93 14.50
CA LEU A 50 1.29 9.13 13.29
C LEU A 50 1.42 9.97 12.01
N LYS A 51 0.82 11.16 12.01
CA LYS A 51 0.96 12.09 10.88
C LYS A 51 2.42 12.42 10.60
N ARG A 52 3.19 12.74 11.63
CA ARG A 52 4.61 13.07 11.49
C ARG A 52 5.41 11.90 10.89
N GLN A 53 5.16 10.67 11.34
CA GLN A 53 5.78 9.48 10.76
C GLN A 53 5.45 9.33 9.27
N LEU A 54 4.19 9.58 8.87
CA LEU A 54 3.80 9.54 7.46
C LEU A 54 4.43 10.66 6.62
N ASP A 55 4.73 11.82 7.22
CA ASP A 55 5.40 12.93 6.54
C ASP A 55 6.94 12.69 6.40
N ASP A 56 7.52 11.75 7.15
CA ASP A 56 8.96 11.41 7.14
C ASP A 56 9.31 10.31 6.09
N VAL A 57 8.35 9.86 5.26
CA VAL A 57 8.58 8.83 4.21
C VAL A 57 9.52 9.37 3.13
N GLU A 58 10.46 8.52 2.67
CA GLU A 58 11.30 8.86 1.51
C GLU A 58 10.46 9.13 0.26
N THR A 59 10.79 10.21 -0.46
CA THR A 59 10.01 10.62 -1.63
C THR A 59 10.84 10.69 -2.90
N VAL A 60 10.20 10.40 -4.04
CA VAL A 60 10.74 10.60 -5.38
C VAL A 60 9.90 11.63 -6.14
N ARG A 61 10.55 12.44 -6.98
CA ARG A 61 9.87 13.41 -7.84
C ARG A 61 9.30 12.74 -9.07
N LEU A 62 8.01 12.94 -9.29
CA LEU A 62 7.30 12.48 -10.47
C LEU A 62 6.89 13.69 -11.32
N ASN A 63 7.67 14.00 -12.34
CA ASN A 63 7.33 15.00 -13.35
C ASN A 63 6.88 14.31 -14.64
N ALA A 64 5.81 13.54 -14.59
CA ALA A 64 5.25 12.86 -15.76
C ALA A 64 4.55 13.90 -16.67
N LYS A 65 5.30 14.44 -17.65
CA LYS A 65 4.77 15.45 -18.60
C LYS A 65 3.74 14.89 -19.59
N ASN A 66 3.69 13.57 -19.75
CA ASN A 66 2.87 12.87 -20.73
C ASN A 66 1.89 11.90 -20.07
N ALA A 67 1.56 12.10 -18.78
CA ALA A 67 0.57 11.30 -18.10
C ALA A 67 -0.81 11.45 -18.78
N PRO A 68 -1.61 10.39 -18.84
CA PRO A 68 -3.02 10.49 -19.23
C PRO A 68 -3.77 11.52 -18.37
N ASP A 69 -4.92 11.99 -18.87
CA ASP A 69 -5.74 12.91 -18.10
C ASP A 69 -6.17 12.28 -16.75
N PRO A 70 -6.33 13.10 -15.69
CA PRO A 70 -6.85 12.60 -14.43
C PRO A 70 -8.24 11.99 -14.64
N ASP A 71 -8.49 10.86 -13.98
CA ASP A 71 -9.81 10.25 -13.97
C ASP A 71 -10.87 11.25 -13.45
N GLU A 72 -11.89 11.51 -14.23
CA GLU A 72 -13.00 12.41 -13.86
C GLU A 72 -13.76 11.91 -12.63
N GLY A 73 -13.86 10.58 -12.44
CA GLY A 73 -14.47 9.93 -11.30
C GLY A 73 -13.68 10.01 -10.01
N ARG A 74 -12.43 10.49 -10.04
CA ARG A 74 -11.48 10.47 -8.93
C ARG A 74 -11.18 9.07 -8.37
N ALA A 75 -11.22 8.05 -9.19
CA ALA A 75 -10.55 6.79 -8.90
C ALA A 75 -9.04 7.07 -8.65
N LEU A 76 -8.34 6.17 -8.01
CA LEU A 76 -6.91 6.29 -7.74
C LEU A 76 -6.18 5.08 -8.28
N ASN A 77 -5.13 5.33 -9.07
CA ASN A 77 -4.22 4.29 -9.54
C ASN A 77 -2.86 4.49 -8.87
N ILE A 78 -2.42 3.47 -8.14
CA ILE A 78 -1.15 3.48 -7.42
C ILE A 78 -0.26 2.41 -8.03
N LEU A 79 0.89 2.81 -8.56
CA LEU A 79 1.88 1.86 -9.04
C LEU A 79 2.72 1.36 -7.86
N LEU A 80 2.64 0.07 -7.56
CA LEU A 80 3.43 -0.58 -6.54
C LEU A 80 4.57 -1.37 -7.19
N LEU A 81 5.80 -1.04 -6.82
CA LEU A 81 7.01 -1.68 -7.31
C LEU A 81 7.74 -2.40 -6.16
N GLY A 82 8.13 -3.65 -6.41
CA GLY A 82 9.04 -4.39 -5.55
C GLY A 82 10.46 -4.34 -6.12
N SER A 83 11.37 -3.61 -5.48
CA SER A 83 12.77 -3.51 -5.93
C SER A 83 13.63 -4.61 -5.35
N ASP A 84 14.60 -5.09 -6.14
CA ASP A 84 15.64 -6.03 -5.72
C ASP A 84 16.81 -5.38 -4.96
N LYS A 85 16.67 -4.10 -4.58
CA LYS A 85 17.65 -3.45 -3.70
C LYS A 85 17.81 -4.26 -2.43
N GLY A 86 19.00 -4.82 -2.25
CA GLY A 86 19.35 -5.60 -1.07
C GLY A 86 19.90 -4.73 0.05
N GLU A 87 20.01 -5.32 1.24
CA GLU A 87 20.76 -4.73 2.33
C GLU A 87 22.24 -4.55 1.96
N PRO A 88 22.91 -3.51 2.49
CA PRO A 88 24.36 -3.38 2.36
C PRO A 88 25.05 -4.66 2.85
N ARG A 89 26.01 -5.16 2.09
CA ARG A 89 26.79 -6.30 2.54
C ARG A 89 27.56 -5.93 3.81
N LYS A 90 27.63 -6.86 4.76
CA LYS A 90 28.35 -6.64 6.04
C LYS A 90 29.74 -6.06 5.78
N GLY A 91 29.99 -4.87 6.33
CA GLY A 91 31.26 -4.16 6.17
C GLY A 91 31.37 -3.24 4.94
N GLN A 92 30.31 -3.12 4.14
CA GLN A 92 30.23 -2.09 3.10
C GLN A 92 29.46 -0.87 3.59
N PRO A 93 29.81 0.35 3.14
CA PRO A 93 29.02 1.54 3.45
C PRO A 93 27.60 1.37 2.92
N GLN A 94 26.65 1.98 3.60
CA GLN A 94 25.28 2.06 3.12
C GLN A 94 25.29 2.79 1.78
N GLY A 95 24.86 2.12 0.72
CA GLY A 95 24.73 2.75 -0.59
C GLY A 95 23.60 3.78 -0.59
N THR A 96 23.52 4.57 -1.66
CA THR A 96 22.42 5.53 -1.86
C THR A 96 21.06 4.85 -1.82
N THR A 97 20.03 5.58 -1.36
CA THR A 97 18.65 5.11 -1.41
C THR A 97 18.09 5.24 -2.83
N ILE A 98 16.96 4.60 -3.10
CA ILE A 98 16.25 4.74 -4.38
C ILE A 98 15.83 6.20 -4.57
N ALA A 99 15.40 6.86 -3.49
CA ALA A 99 15.00 8.26 -3.52
C ALA A 99 16.19 9.18 -3.84
N GLU A 100 17.35 8.98 -3.22
CA GLU A 100 18.58 9.73 -3.50
C GLU A 100 19.05 9.56 -4.95
N ASP A 101 19.04 8.32 -5.46
CA ASP A 101 19.42 8.04 -6.85
C ASP A 101 18.42 8.67 -7.83
N ALA A 102 17.12 8.63 -7.56
CA ALA A 102 16.12 9.29 -8.38
C ALA A 102 16.22 10.82 -8.34
N ALA A 103 16.59 11.40 -7.19
CA ALA A 103 16.76 12.84 -7.01
C ALA A 103 18.06 13.37 -7.66
N SER A 104 19.06 12.52 -7.85
CA SER A 104 20.35 12.91 -8.44
C SER A 104 20.24 13.39 -9.91
N GLY A 105 19.17 12.97 -10.61
CA GLY A 105 18.99 13.21 -12.04
C GLY A 105 19.86 12.30 -12.93
N ASP A 106 20.68 11.44 -12.34
CA ASP A 106 21.52 10.46 -13.01
C ASP A 106 21.21 9.06 -12.45
N TRP A 107 20.19 8.42 -13.01
CA TRP A 107 19.77 7.11 -12.57
C TRP A 107 20.84 6.05 -12.81
N PRO A 108 21.24 5.27 -11.81
CA PRO A 108 22.31 4.28 -11.96
C PRO A 108 21.81 3.05 -12.71
N VAL A 109 21.95 3.09 -14.03
CA VAL A 109 21.52 2.03 -14.96
C VAL A 109 22.04 0.66 -14.51
N GLY A 110 21.12 -0.32 -14.43
CA GLY A 110 21.46 -1.70 -14.04
C GLY A 110 21.65 -1.96 -12.57
N LYS A 111 21.64 -0.92 -11.71
CA LYS A 111 21.80 -1.05 -10.25
C LYS A 111 20.61 -1.70 -9.57
N TYR A 112 19.41 -1.41 -10.04
CA TYR A 112 18.14 -1.89 -9.47
C TYR A 112 17.29 -2.56 -10.53
N ARG A 113 16.43 -3.50 -10.10
CA ARG A 113 15.39 -4.11 -10.93
C ARG A 113 14.09 -4.11 -10.16
N SER A 114 12.98 -4.04 -10.88
CA SER A 114 11.66 -4.29 -10.30
C SER A 114 11.27 -5.75 -10.53
N ASP A 115 11.26 -6.53 -9.47
CA ASP A 115 10.85 -7.95 -9.50
C ASP A 115 9.33 -8.12 -9.34
N THR A 116 8.64 -7.08 -8.89
CA THR A 116 7.18 -7.03 -8.72
C THR A 116 6.69 -5.70 -9.27
N LEU A 117 5.71 -5.76 -10.14
CA LEU A 117 5.01 -4.61 -10.69
C LEU A 117 3.51 -4.86 -10.56
N MET A 118 2.84 -3.99 -9.82
CA MET A 118 1.43 -4.15 -9.49
C MET A 118 0.72 -2.80 -9.55
N ILE A 119 -0.43 -2.75 -10.18
CA ILE A 119 -1.30 -1.58 -10.21
C ILE A 119 -2.40 -1.79 -9.19
N VAL A 120 -2.53 -0.88 -8.24
CA VAL A 120 -3.61 -0.85 -7.26
C VAL A 120 -4.61 0.19 -7.73
N HIS A 121 -5.76 -0.26 -8.19
CA HIS A 121 -6.85 0.60 -8.59
C HIS A 121 -7.91 0.65 -7.49
N ILE A 122 -8.31 1.86 -7.12
CA ILE A 122 -9.31 2.14 -6.09
C ILE A 122 -10.39 3.01 -6.71
N PRO A 123 -11.59 2.44 -7.01
CA PRO A 123 -12.71 3.17 -7.58
C PRO A 123 -13.11 4.40 -6.77
N ALA A 124 -13.78 5.35 -7.40
CA ALA A 124 -14.22 6.60 -6.78
C ALA A 124 -15.10 6.38 -5.54
N ASP A 125 -15.90 5.33 -5.53
CA ASP A 125 -16.82 5.01 -4.42
C ASP A 125 -16.13 4.38 -3.19
N ARG A 126 -14.84 4.00 -3.31
CA ARG A 126 -14.00 3.41 -2.25
C ARG A 126 -14.56 2.11 -1.65
N LYS A 127 -15.35 1.33 -2.42
CA LYS A 127 -15.95 0.09 -1.94
C LYS A 127 -15.20 -1.16 -2.36
N LYS A 128 -14.34 -1.04 -3.35
CA LYS A 128 -13.53 -2.15 -3.87
C LYS A 128 -12.09 -1.69 -4.06
N VAL A 129 -11.18 -2.65 -4.14
CA VAL A 129 -9.78 -2.44 -4.52
C VAL A 129 -9.40 -3.55 -5.49
N TYR A 130 -8.81 -3.19 -6.62
CA TYR A 130 -8.31 -4.13 -7.61
C TYR A 130 -6.79 -4.05 -7.65
N LEU A 131 -6.12 -5.21 -7.55
CA LEU A 131 -4.67 -5.31 -7.67
C LEU A 131 -4.34 -6.14 -8.93
N VAL A 132 -3.77 -5.48 -9.91
CA VAL A 132 -3.37 -6.11 -11.17
C VAL A 132 -1.85 -6.24 -11.21
N SER A 133 -1.34 -7.47 -11.14
CA SER A 133 0.08 -7.75 -11.32
C SER A 133 0.41 -7.82 -12.80
N VAL A 134 1.45 -7.09 -13.22
CA VAL A 134 2.01 -7.21 -14.56
C VAL A 134 3.27 -8.08 -14.48
N PRO A 135 3.36 -9.19 -15.23
CA PRO A 135 4.55 -10.04 -15.22
C PRO A 135 5.78 -9.22 -15.61
N ARG A 136 6.83 -9.28 -14.79
CA ARG A 136 8.04 -8.46 -14.98
C ARG A 136 8.77 -8.69 -16.31
N ASP A 137 8.59 -9.89 -16.89
CA ASP A 137 9.20 -10.29 -18.16
C ASP A 137 8.25 -10.05 -19.36
N SER A 138 7.14 -9.29 -19.19
CA SER A 138 6.24 -8.86 -20.26
C SER A 138 7.00 -8.05 -21.30
N PHE A 139 6.92 -8.47 -22.55
CA PHE A 139 7.61 -7.83 -23.67
C PHE A 139 6.76 -6.69 -24.22
N VAL A 140 7.17 -5.46 -23.98
CA VAL A 140 6.39 -4.25 -24.26
C VAL A 140 7.30 -3.13 -24.76
N PRO A 141 6.79 -2.10 -25.47
CA PRO A 141 7.54 -0.87 -25.71
C PRO A 141 7.96 -0.24 -24.36
N VAL A 142 9.25 -0.04 -24.16
CA VAL A 142 9.81 0.56 -22.95
C VAL A 142 10.08 2.04 -23.19
N TYR A 143 9.63 2.89 -22.28
CA TYR A 143 9.72 4.33 -22.36
C TYR A 143 10.76 4.86 -21.38
N ASP A 144 11.54 5.84 -21.81
CA ASP A 144 12.50 6.55 -20.95
C ASP A 144 11.79 7.54 -20.00
N ALA A 145 12.54 8.18 -19.11
CA ALA A 145 12.02 9.19 -18.18
C ALA A 145 11.40 10.43 -18.87
N LYS A 146 11.61 10.60 -20.18
CA LYS A 146 11.03 11.68 -20.99
C LYS A 146 9.82 11.22 -21.81
N GLY A 147 9.39 9.97 -21.64
CA GLY A 147 8.28 9.37 -22.37
C GLY A 147 8.57 9.02 -23.83
N ARG A 148 9.84 8.80 -24.19
CA ARG A 148 10.26 8.38 -25.53
C ARG A 148 10.57 6.90 -25.53
N THR A 149 10.27 6.22 -26.63
CA THR A 149 10.62 4.83 -26.85
C THR A 149 11.26 4.64 -28.21
N ASP A 150 12.17 3.70 -28.34
CA ASP A 150 12.83 3.27 -29.57
C ASP A 150 12.92 1.76 -29.71
N HIS A 151 12.51 1.02 -28.67
CA HIS A 151 12.56 -0.44 -28.65
C HIS A 151 11.51 -1.05 -27.72
N SER A 152 11.30 -2.36 -27.88
CA SER A 152 10.56 -3.17 -26.95
C SER A 152 11.53 -4.05 -26.16
N GLU A 153 11.24 -4.23 -24.88
CA GLU A 153 12.01 -5.07 -23.96
C GLU A 153 11.10 -5.58 -22.84
N LYS A 154 11.62 -6.36 -21.91
CA LYS A 154 10.92 -6.74 -20.69
C LYS A 154 10.55 -5.51 -19.86
N ILE A 155 9.31 -5.43 -19.38
CA ILE A 155 8.81 -4.23 -18.69
C ILE A 155 9.67 -3.82 -17.48
N ASN A 156 10.34 -4.78 -16.81
CA ASN A 156 11.24 -4.50 -15.69
C ASN A 156 12.51 -3.73 -16.10
N ALA A 157 12.85 -3.70 -17.39
CA ALA A 157 13.95 -2.91 -17.91
C ALA A 157 13.71 -1.40 -17.77
N ALA A 158 12.46 -0.95 -17.80
CA ALA A 158 12.11 0.45 -17.57
C ALA A 158 12.68 0.97 -16.25
N PHE A 159 12.51 0.19 -15.17
CA PHE A 159 13.06 0.55 -13.86
C PHE A 159 14.58 0.49 -13.82
N SER A 160 15.16 -0.54 -14.44
CA SER A 160 16.62 -0.73 -14.49
C SER A 160 17.34 0.37 -15.27
N ALA A 161 16.76 0.79 -16.41
CA ALA A 161 17.37 1.74 -17.32
C ALA A 161 17.07 3.22 -16.99
N GLY A 162 15.88 3.52 -16.51
CA GLY A 162 15.43 4.90 -16.35
C GLY A 162 14.67 5.17 -15.04
N GLY A 163 14.63 4.22 -14.13
CA GLY A 163 14.07 4.40 -12.77
C GLY A 163 12.55 4.56 -12.71
N PRO A 164 12.08 5.21 -11.64
CA PRO A 164 10.65 5.35 -11.38
C PRO A 164 9.87 6.01 -12.50
N LEU A 165 10.38 7.11 -13.08
CA LEU A 165 9.70 7.85 -14.16
C LEU A 165 9.56 7.04 -15.44
N ALA A 166 10.61 6.32 -15.84
CA ALA A 166 10.56 5.46 -17.01
C ALA A 166 9.54 4.32 -16.82
N THR A 167 9.47 3.78 -15.61
CA THR A 167 8.50 2.73 -15.28
C THR A 167 7.07 3.26 -15.34
N ILE A 168 6.80 4.44 -14.76
CA ILE A 168 5.46 5.07 -14.84
C ILE A 168 5.09 5.33 -16.30
N ASN A 169 5.96 5.97 -17.09
CA ASN A 169 5.67 6.24 -18.49
C ASN A 169 5.36 4.94 -19.27
N THR A 170 6.11 3.87 -19.00
CA THR A 170 5.89 2.57 -19.63
C THR A 170 4.54 1.96 -19.24
N VAL A 171 4.19 2.00 -17.94
CA VAL A 171 2.93 1.46 -17.44
C VAL A 171 1.74 2.28 -17.92
N GLU A 172 1.80 3.61 -17.87
CA GLU A 172 0.74 4.49 -18.35
C GLU A 172 0.48 4.30 -19.85
N LYS A 173 1.54 4.12 -20.66
CA LYS A 173 1.39 3.84 -22.09
C LYS A 173 0.85 2.44 -22.38
N LEU A 174 1.18 1.46 -21.55
CA LEU A 174 0.67 0.10 -21.66
C LEU A 174 -0.81 0.00 -21.31
N THR A 175 -1.25 0.76 -20.31
CA THR A 175 -2.56 0.60 -19.67
C THR A 175 -3.57 1.67 -20.06
N GLY A 176 -3.12 2.81 -20.62
CA GLY A 176 -3.97 4.00 -20.80
C GLY A 176 -4.36 4.70 -19.49
N LEU A 177 -4.06 4.10 -18.34
CA LEU A 177 -4.38 4.66 -17.03
C LEU A 177 -3.30 5.61 -16.55
N ARG A 178 -3.70 6.74 -15.97
CA ARG A 178 -2.79 7.61 -15.24
C ARG A 178 -2.42 6.97 -13.92
N MET A 179 -1.15 7.00 -13.56
CA MET A 179 -0.67 6.62 -12.22
C MET A 179 -0.65 7.87 -11.33
N ASP A 180 -1.56 7.93 -10.35
CA ASP A 180 -1.68 9.06 -9.42
C ASP A 180 -0.56 9.06 -8.39
N HIS A 181 -0.17 7.86 -7.96
CA HIS A 181 0.87 7.66 -6.96
C HIS A 181 1.79 6.50 -7.32
N LEU A 182 3.00 6.57 -6.76
CA LEU A 182 3.99 5.51 -6.81
C LEU A 182 4.38 5.08 -5.40
N THR A 183 4.53 3.78 -5.23
CA THR A 183 5.10 3.18 -4.01
C THR A 183 6.15 2.16 -4.38
N ILE A 184 7.35 2.27 -3.82
CA ILE A 184 8.43 1.32 -3.99
C ILE A 184 8.76 0.71 -2.64
N ILE A 185 8.84 -0.62 -2.58
CA ILE A 185 9.31 -1.37 -1.41
C ILE A 185 10.55 -2.17 -1.81
N ASP A 186 11.60 -2.08 -1.04
CA ASP A 186 12.77 -2.93 -1.23
C ASP A 186 12.72 -4.19 -0.34
N TRP A 187 13.71 -5.06 -0.48
CA TRP A 187 13.73 -6.31 0.29
C TRP A 187 13.86 -6.12 1.79
N ALA A 188 14.57 -5.08 2.23
CA ALA A 188 14.68 -4.76 3.65
C ALA A 188 13.33 -4.35 4.22
N GLY A 189 12.67 -3.41 3.54
CA GLY A 189 11.34 -2.95 3.89
C GLY A 189 10.28 -4.05 3.90
N PHE A 190 10.33 -4.95 2.93
CA PHE A 190 9.42 -6.09 2.91
C PHE A 190 9.61 -7.01 4.14
N LYS A 191 10.87 -7.28 4.54
CA LYS A 191 11.16 -8.09 5.73
C LYS A 191 10.67 -7.41 7.00
N ASP A 192 10.95 -6.12 7.14
CA ASP A 192 10.57 -5.34 8.32
C ASP A 192 9.05 -5.22 8.43
N LEU A 193 8.35 -4.96 7.32
CA LEU A 193 6.89 -4.90 7.29
C LEU A 193 6.27 -6.24 7.71
N SER A 194 6.74 -7.35 7.14
CA SER A 194 6.22 -8.67 7.48
C SER A 194 6.41 -9.02 8.96
N SER A 195 7.52 -8.58 9.57
CA SER A 195 7.80 -8.76 11.00
C SER A 195 6.99 -7.81 11.89
N ALA A 196 6.80 -6.56 11.46
CA ALA A 196 6.05 -5.54 12.22
C ALA A 196 4.59 -5.92 12.44
N VAL A 197 3.96 -6.56 11.44
CA VAL A 197 2.58 -7.08 11.57
C VAL A 197 2.51 -8.36 12.42
N GLY A 198 3.64 -8.92 12.85
CA GLY A 198 3.72 -10.15 13.63
C GLY A 198 3.61 -11.42 12.79
N GLY A 199 4.20 -11.40 11.60
CA GLY A 199 4.18 -12.47 10.62
C GLY A 199 2.89 -12.56 9.81
N VAL A 200 3.00 -13.12 8.62
CA VAL A 200 1.89 -13.31 7.66
C VAL A 200 1.59 -14.78 7.58
N GLU A 201 0.35 -15.18 7.79
CA GLU A 201 -0.08 -16.56 7.67
C GLU A 201 -0.35 -16.88 6.19
N VAL A 202 0.29 -17.94 5.69
CA VAL A 202 0.08 -18.48 4.35
C VAL A 202 -0.21 -19.98 4.42
N THR A 203 -1.02 -20.47 3.50
CA THR A 203 -1.24 -21.90 3.32
C THR A 203 -0.37 -22.40 2.16
N ILE A 204 0.41 -23.44 2.40
CA ILE A 204 1.23 -24.11 1.37
C ILE A 204 0.52 -25.41 1.02
N PRO A 205 -0.05 -25.57 -0.20
CA PRO A 205 -0.89 -26.72 -0.53
C PRO A 205 -0.13 -28.04 -0.52
N ARG A 206 1.12 -28.04 -0.95
CA ARG A 206 1.99 -29.22 -1.02
C ARG A 206 3.42 -28.88 -0.64
N SER A 207 4.11 -29.84 -0.02
CA SER A 207 5.53 -29.68 0.29
C SER A 207 6.38 -29.67 -0.98
N PHE A 208 7.40 -28.80 -1.03
CA PHE A 208 8.35 -28.74 -2.12
C PHE A 208 9.71 -28.22 -1.64
N TYR A 209 10.75 -28.48 -2.41
CA TYR A 209 12.09 -28.00 -2.14
C TYR A 209 12.53 -26.99 -3.19
N ASP A 210 13.01 -25.82 -2.74
CA ASP A 210 13.65 -24.82 -3.61
C ASP A 210 15.17 -25.05 -3.59
N PRO A 211 15.77 -25.59 -4.67
CA PRO A 211 17.20 -25.89 -4.71
C PRO A 211 18.08 -24.64 -4.79
N GLN A 212 17.57 -23.54 -5.32
CA GLN A 212 18.31 -22.30 -5.44
C GLN A 212 18.48 -21.60 -4.08
N GLN A 213 17.40 -21.56 -3.30
CA GLN A 213 17.42 -20.97 -1.97
C GLN A 213 17.78 -22.00 -0.88
N LYS A 214 17.85 -23.28 -1.22
CA LYS A 214 18.10 -24.41 -0.30
C LYS A 214 17.10 -24.43 0.86
N VAL A 215 15.82 -24.24 0.54
CA VAL A 215 14.74 -24.19 1.52
C VAL A 215 13.74 -25.29 1.25
N GLN A 216 13.40 -26.06 2.29
CA GLN A 216 12.28 -26.98 2.30
C GLN A 216 11.03 -26.24 2.77
N TRP A 217 10.00 -26.22 1.93
CA TRP A 217 8.69 -25.75 2.26
C TRP A 217 7.78 -26.92 2.56
N ASN A 218 7.19 -26.96 3.74
CA ASN A 218 6.28 -28.01 4.16
C ASN A 218 4.84 -27.56 3.91
N ALA A 219 3.99 -28.51 3.51
CA ALA A 219 2.56 -28.27 3.36
C ALA A 219 1.90 -27.84 4.67
N GLY A 220 0.81 -27.09 4.56
CA GLY A 220 0.01 -26.60 5.69
C GLY A 220 0.17 -25.11 5.94
N ARG A 221 -0.45 -24.64 7.01
CA ARG A 221 -0.40 -23.24 7.42
C ARG A 221 0.94 -22.90 8.06
N GLN A 222 1.54 -21.82 7.62
CA GLN A 222 2.81 -21.31 8.15
C GLN A 222 2.72 -19.80 8.37
N THR A 223 3.27 -19.33 9.48
CA THR A 223 3.44 -17.89 9.72
C THR A 223 4.85 -17.50 9.30
N LEU A 224 4.94 -16.61 8.32
CA LEU A 224 6.19 -16.19 7.70
C LEU A 224 6.47 -14.72 8.02
N GLU A 225 7.71 -14.44 8.44
CA GLU A 225 8.20 -13.09 8.70
C GLU A 225 9.67 -12.94 8.28
N GLY A 226 10.09 -11.70 8.05
CA GLY A 226 11.48 -11.36 7.75
C GLY A 226 12.04 -12.16 6.57
N ASN A 227 13.19 -12.77 6.77
CA ASN A 227 13.86 -13.55 5.72
C ASN A 227 13.03 -14.72 5.18
N LYS A 228 12.24 -15.37 6.03
CA LYS A 228 11.35 -16.47 5.61
C LYS A 228 10.25 -15.98 4.67
N ALA A 229 9.63 -14.84 4.98
CA ALA A 229 8.65 -14.20 4.10
C ALA A 229 9.28 -13.84 2.75
N LEU A 230 10.47 -13.22 2.77
CA LEU A 230 11.18 -12.85 1.54
C LEU A 230 11.57 -14.09 0.71
N GLN A 231 12.07 -15.15 1.33
CA GLN A 231 12.36 -16.41 0.64
C GLN A 231 11.12 -16.98 -0.04
N TYR A 232 9.98 -16.99 0.64
CA TYR A 232 8.72 -17.53 0.13
C TYR A 232 8.24 -16.79 -1.14
N VAL A 233 8.19 -15.47 -1.12
CA VAL A 233 7.73 -14.68 -2.27
C VAL A 233 8.73 -14.63 -3.43
N ARG A 234 9.98 -15.06 -3.21
CA ARG A 234 11.03 -15.15 -4.23
C ARG A 234 11.21 -16.55 -4.81
N THR A 235 10.62 -17.57 -4.22
CA THR A 235 10.73 -18.95 -4.69
C THR A 235 10.18 -19.10 -6.10
N ARG A 236 10.98 -19.72 -7.00
CA ARG A 236 10.63 -20.02 -8.39
C ARG A 236 10.77 -21.50 -8.73
N TYR A 237 11.63 -22.19 -8.00
CA TYR A 237 11.99 -23.57 -8.29
C TYR A 237 11.20 -24.55 -7.41
N GLY A 238 11.06 -25.76 -7.90
CA GLY A 238 10.28 -26.80 -7.23
C GLY A 238 8.77 -26.75 -7.52
N LEU A 239 8.32 -25.87 -8.43
CA LEU A 239 6.94 -25.69 -8.83
C LEU A 239 6.78 -25.71 -10.36
N ALA A 240 5.64 -26.21 -10.84
CA ALA A 240 5.43 -26.47 -12.25
C ALA A 240 5.27 -25.19 -13.10
N GLY A 241 4.64 -24.15 -12.55
CA GLY A 241 4.34 -22.88 -13.24
C GLY A 241 5.45 -21.84 -13.16
N GLY A 242 6.58 -22.11 -12.48
CA GLY A 242 7.76 -21.23 -12.46
C GLY A 242 7.46 -19.80 -11.99
N ASP A 243 7.61 -18.83 -12.91
CA ASP A 243 7.40 -17.41 -12.62
C ASP A 243 5.94 -17.04 -12.35
N PHE A 244 4.99 -17.68 -13.03
CA PHE A 244 3.55 -17.48 -12.78
C PHE A 244 3.13 -17.96 -11.39
N ASP A 245 3.67 -19.09 -10.92
CA ASP A 245 3.44 -19.54 -9.55
C ASP A 245 4.05 -18.57 -8.52
N ARG A 246 5.19 -17.94 -8.85
CA ARG A 246 5.76 -16.88 -8.03
C ARG A 246 4.81 -15.67 -7.94
N ILE A 247 4.26 -15.22 -9.06
CA ILE A 247 3.31 -14.09 -9.08
C ILE A 247 2.08 -14.42 -8.22
N LYS A 248 1.49 -15.58 -8.39
CA LYS A 248 0.36 -16.03 -7.57
C LYS A 248 0.71 -16.07 -6.08
N ARG A 249 1.91 -16.54 -5.73
CA ARG A 249 2.40 -16.56 -4.35
C ARG A 249 2.61 -15.14 -3.78
N GLN A 250 3.15 -14.22 -4.58
CA GLN A 250 3.28 -12.82 -4.19
C GLN A 250 1.91 -12.19 -3.92
N GLN A 251 0.94 -12.42 -4.80
CA GLN A 251 -0.44 -11.96 -4.63
C GLN A 251 -1.10 -12.59 -3.38
N ASN A 252 -0.96 -13.90 -3.19
CA ASN A 252 -1.51 -14.57 -2.00
C ASN A 252 -0.87 -14.08 -0.70
N PHE A 253 0.44 -13.87 -0.70
CA PHE A 253 1.13 -13.26 0.44
C PHE A 253 0.63 -11.84 0.70
N MET A 254 0.45 -11.03 -0.34
CA MET A 254 -0.10 -9.67 -0.21
C MET A 254 -1.54 -9.69 0.31
N ARG A 255 -2.39 -10.61 -0.17
CA ARG A 255 -3.75 -10.83 0.33
C ARG A 255 -3.74 -11.12 1.84
N SER A 256 -2.89 -12.04 2.27
CA SER A 256 -2.74 -12.40 3.69
C SER A 256 -2.15 -11.25 4.52
N LEU A 257 -1.18 -10.52 4.00
CA LEU A 257 -0.60 -9.33 4.65
C LEU A 257 -1.66 -8.25 4.85
N MET A 258 -2.42 -7.93 3.81
CA MET A 258 -3.52 -6.94 3.89
C MET A 258 -4.58 -7.38 4.89
N GLY A 259 -5.00 -8.64 4.86
CA GLY A 259 -5.93 -9.20 5.84
C GLY A 259 -5.42 -9.06 7.28
N LYS A 260 -4.11 -9.29 7.49
CA LYS A 260 -3.47 -9.11 8.80
C LYS A 260 -3.44 -7.65 9.23
N MET A 261 -3.10 -6.73 8.32
CA MET A 261 -3.08 -5.29 8.60
C MET A 261 -4.48 -4.74 8.92
N LEU A 262 -5.50 -5.19 8.19
CA LEU A 262 -6.89 -4.80 8.39
C LEU A 262 -7.53 -5.48 9.61
N SER A 263 -6.89 -6.51 10.17
CA SER A 263 -7.42 -7.23 11.30
C SER A 263 -7.55 -6.33 12.55
N SER A 264 -8.56 -6.61 13.39
CA SER A 264 -8.74 -5.94 14.68
C SER A 264 -7.51 -6.07 15.60
N GLY A 265 -6.70 -7.13 15.41
CA GLY A 265 -5.47 -7.34 16.17
C GLY A 265 -4.38 -6.28 15.91
N VAL A 266 -4.40 -5.61 14.77
CA VAL A 266 -3.50 -4.49 14.44
C VAL A 266 -4.20 -3.16 14.66
N THR A 267 -5.39 -2.97 14.06
CA THR A 267 -6.08 -1.67 14.05
C THR A 267 -6.56 -1.22 15.44
N SER A 268 -6.94 -2.17 16.33
CA SER A 268 -7.36 -1.86 17.70
C SER A 268 -6.20 -1.75 18.70
N ASN A 269 -4.97 -2.09 18.31
CA ASN A 269 -3.82 -2.06 19.20
C ASN A 269 -2.87 -0.92 18.83
N PRO A 270 -2.83 0.21 19.59
CA PRO A 270 -2.04 1.37 19.25
C PRO A 270 -0.54 1.06 19.03
N ARG A 271 0.03 0.14 19.83
CA ARG A 271 1.45 -0.23 19.69
C ARG A 271 1.72 -0.99 18.39
N LYS A 272 0.82 -1.92 17.99
CA LYS A 272 0.95 -2.65 16.74
C LYS A 272 0.72 -1.72 15.55
N LEU A 273 -0.30 -0.87 15.63
CA LEU A 273 -0.59 0.13 14.59
C LEU A 273 0.61 1.04 14.37
N THR A 274 1.19 1.62 15.44
CA THR A 274 2.40 2.46 15.33
C THR A 274 3.56 1.70 14.71
N ARG A 275 3.84 0.46 15.12
CA ARG A 275 4.92 -0.35 14.54
C ARG A 275 4.69 -0.63 13.05
N THR A 276 3.46 -0.94 12.65
CA THR A 276 3.12 -1.18 11.25
C THR A 276 3.27 0.10 10.42
N VAL A 277 2.82 1.24 10.94
CA VAL A 277 3.02 2.55 10.27
C VAL A 277 4.50 2.86 10.17
N SER A 278 5.29 2.75 11.25
CA SER A 278 6.74 2.97 11.20
C SER A 278 7.42 2.04 10.18
N ALA A 279 7.08 0.75 10.18
CA ALA A 279 7.67 -0.18 9.21
C ALA A 279 7.32 0.16 7.75
N LEU A 280 6.14 0.72 7.50
CA LEU A 280 5.79 1.25 6.18
C LEU A 280 6.61 2.51 5.87
N THR A 281 6.61 3.49 6.76
CA THR A 281 7.26 4.80 6.52
C THR A 281 8.77 4.70 6.42
N ASP A 282 9.39 3.83 7.21
CA ASP A 282 10.85 3.66 7.23
C ASP A 282 11.39 2.90 6.01
N ASN A 283 10.52 2.20 5.28
CA ASN A 283 10.92 1.24 4.26
C ASN A 283 10.20 1.39 2.91
N LEU A 284 9.31 2.36 2.78
CA LEU A 284 8.67 2.72 1.52
C LEU A 284 9.30 3.98 0.95
N THR A 285 9.44 4.01 -0.36
CA THR A 285 9.68 5.23 -1.12
C THR A 285 8.40 5.55 -1.89
N VAL A 286 7.86 6.76 -1.72
CA VAL A 286 6.63 7.20 -2.39
C VAL A 286 6.89 8.42 -3.27
N ASP A 287 5.93 8.83 -4.10
CA ASP A 287 6.03 10.09 -4.82
C ASP A 287 5.89 11.30 -3.88
N GLU A 288 6.56 12.43 -4.21
CA GLU A 288 6.52 13.65 -3.40
C GLU A 288 5.12 14.31 -3.32
N GLY A 289 4.22 13.96 -4.26
CA GLY A 289 2.84 14.43 -4.27
C GLY A 289 1.96 13.73 -3.22
N TRP A 290 2.42 12.59 -2.68
CA TRP A 290 1.63 11.79 -1.75
C TRP A 290 1.95 12.12 -0.29
N SER A 291 1.40 13.23 0.19
CA SER A 291 1.64 13.66 1.58
C SER A 291 1.08 12.68 2.61
N GLY A 292 1.68 12.65 3.81
CA GLY A 292 1.19 11.86 4.94
C GLY A 292 -0.28 12.15 5.29
N THR A 293 -0.74 13.40 5.09
CA THR A 293 -2.15 13.75 5.24
C THR A 293 -3.04 13.09 4.18
N ALA A 294 -2.59 13.03 2.92
CA ALA A 294 -3.32 12.35 1.84
C ALA A 294 -3.38 10.84 2.08
N MET A 295 -2.27 10.22 2.49
CA MET A 295 -2.21 8.80 2.87
C MET A 295 -3.17 8.49 4.03
N ALA A 296 -3.20 9.32 5.08
CA ALA A 296 -4.11 9.14 6.20
C ALA A 296 -5.59 9.28 5.79
N LYS A 297 -5.92 10.24 4.91
CA LYS A 297 -7.28 10.41 4.36
C LYS A 297 -7.69 9.21 3.53
N LEU A 298 -6.81 8.69 2.69
CA LEU A 298 -7.06 7.47 1.91
C LEU A 298 -7.32 6.27 2.83
N ALA A 299 -6.46 6.05 3.83
CA ALA A 299 -6.64 4.97 4.80
C ALA A 299 -7.98 5.07 5.54
N LEU A 300 -8.41 6.29 5.91
CA LEU A 300 -9.72 6.53 6.52
C LEU A 300 -10.89 6.27 5.56
N SER A 301 -10.74 6.61 4.28
CA SER A 301 -11.77 6.35 3.27
C SER A 301 -11.97 4.85 3.02
N LEU A 302 -10.91 4.07 3.18
CA LEU A 302 -10.89 2.61 3.01
C LEU A 302 -11.20 1.81 4.29
N ARG A 303 -11.55 2.47 5.40
CA ARG A 303 -11.78 1.80 6.70
C ARG A 303 -12.89 0.73 6.70
N GLY A 304 -13.78 0.77 5.70
CA GLY A 304 -14.85 -0.22 5.53
C GLY A 304 -14.48 -1.39 4.62
N ILE A 305 -13.32 -1.36 4.00
CA ILE A 305 -12.82 -2.41 3.11
C ILE A 305 -12.43 -3.63 3.94
N THR A 306 -12.88 -4.78 3.48
CA THR A 306 -12.50 -6.11 3.98
C THR A 306 -11.68 -6.86 2.92
N THR A 307 -11.17 -8.03 3.25
CA THR A 307 -10.47 -8.89 2.28
C THR A 307 -11.34 -9.30 1.10
N ASP A 308 -12.65 -9.42 1.29
CA ASP A 308 -13.61 -9.79 0.24
C ASP A 308 -13.90 -8.63 -0.74
N ASP A 309 -13.48 -7.43 -0.39
CA ASP A 309 -13.58 -6.25 -1.25
C ASP A 309 -12.32 -6.02 -2.08
N VAL A 310 -11.30 -6.86 -1.91
CA VAL A 310 -10.02 -6.77 -2.60
C VAL A 310 -9.88 -7.90 -3.60
N THR A 311 -9.81 -7.55 -4.88
CA THR A 311 -9.64 -8.50 -5.97
C THR A 311 -8.20 -8.48 -6.47
N PHE A 312 -7.56 -9.64 -6.47
CA PHE A 312 -6.22 -9.83 -7.02
C PHE A 312 -6.32 -10.51 -8.38
N MET A 313 -5.57 -10.02 -9.36
CA MET A 313 -5.53 -10.57 -10.70
C MET A 313 -4.16 -10.35 -11.36
N THR A 314 -3.93 -11.05 -12.45
CA THR A 314 -2.73 -10.86 -13.27
C THR A 314 -3.15 -10.33 -14.63
N ALA A 315 -2.39 -9.39 -15.18
CA ALA A 315 -2.57 -8.90 -16.55
C ALA A 315 -2.65 -10.10 -17.51
N PRO A 316 -3.63 -10.13 -18.42
CA PRO A 316 -3.86 -11.26 -19.30
C PRO A 316 -2.63 -11.62 -20.14
N VAL A 317 -2.27 -12.90 -20.13
CA VAL A 317 -1.08 -13.44 -20.80
C VAL A 317 -1.51 -14.39 -21.89
N GLN A 318 -0.99 -14.20 -23.09
CA GLN A 318 -1.15 -15.14 -24.21
C GLN A 318 -0.25 -16.37 -24.02
N GLY A 319 0.98 -16.16 -23.50
CA GLY A 319 1.95 -17.23 -23.31
C GLY A 319 3.36 -16.69 -23.05
N THR A 320 4.33 -17.59 -23.21
CA THR A 320 5.77 -17.25 -23.16
C THR A 320 6.41 -17.53 -24.50
N ASP A 321 7.43 -16.73 -24.85
CA ASP A 321 8.23 -16.90 -26.06
C ASP A 321 9.72 -16.67 -25.73
N THR A 322 10.58 -16.85 -26.70
CA THR A 322 12.02 -16.62 -26.59
C THR A 322 12.47 -15.58 -27.59
N ASP A 323 12.82 -14.40 -27.10
CA ASP A 323 13.45 -13.36 -27.90
C ASP A 323 14.97 -13.63 -28.04
N PRO A 324 15.56 -13.47 -29.23
CA PRO A 324 16.99 -13.72 -29.46
C PRO A 324 17.91 -12.85 -28.60
N THR A 325 17.48 -11.65 -28.25
CA THR A 325 18.27 -10.66 -27.49
C THR A 325 17.99 -10.75 -25.98
N TYR A 326 16.70 -10.89 -25.61
CA TYR A 326 16.23 -10.76 -24.22
C TYR A 326 15.94 -12.12 -23.56
N GLY A 327 16.04 -13.24 -24.30
CA GLY A 327 15.76 -14.58 -23.79
C GLY A 327 14.26 -14.80 -23.57
N SER A 328 13.89 -15.56 -22.53
CA SER A 328 12.49 -15.86 -22.25
C SER A 328 11.71 -14.58 -21.94
N ILE A 329 10.60 -14.36 -22.65
CA ILE A 329 9.67 -13.24 -22.52
C ILE A 329 8.27 -13.72 -22.24
N VAL A 330 7.43 -12.84 -21.71
CA VAL A 330 5.97 -13.05 -21.55
C VAL A 330 5.26 -12.20 -22.60
N VAL A 331 4.38 -12.81 -23.36
CA VAL A 331 3.53 -12.15 -24.35
C VAL A 331 2.18 -11.87 -23.73
N LEU A 332 1.79 -10.61 -23.64
CA LEU A 332 0.50 -10.20 -23.13
C LEU A 332 -0.60 -10.44 -24.17
N GLN A 333 -1.80 -10.71 -23.73
CA GLN A 333 -2.98 -10.86 -24.57
C GLN A 333 -3.61 -9.47 -24.78
N GLU A 334 -3.22 -8.78 -25.84
CA GLU A 334 -3.50 -7.35 -26.08
C GLU A 334 -4.99 -7.02 -25.99
N ASP A 335 -5.88 -7.67 -26.75
CA ASP A 335 -7.31 -7.38 -26.75
C ASP A 335 -7.93 -7.47 -25.34
N LYS A 336 -7.59 -8.52 -24.60
CA LYS A 336 -8.09 -8.73 -23.25
C LYS A 336 -7.46 -7.81 -22.23
N LEU A 337 -6.21 -7.38 -22.47
CA LEU A 337 -5.51 -6.40 -21.66
C LEU A 337 -6.17 -5.03 -21.77
N GLU A 338 -6.52 -4.61 -22.99
CA GLU A 338 -7.28 -3.39 -23.27
C GLU A 338 -8.63 -3.42 -22.55
N GLU A 339 -9.43 -4.51 -22.73
CA GLU A 339 -10.69 -4.67 -22.00
C GLU A 339 -10.54 -4.57 -20.47
N LEU A 340 -9.46 -5.10 -19.90
CA LEU A 340 -9.20 -5.02 -18.46
C LEU A 340 -8.96 -3.59 -18.01
N PHE A 341 -8.09 -2.87 -18.71
CA PHE A 341 -7.73 -1.51 -18.29
C PHE A 341 -8.82 -0.49 -18.61
N ASP A 342 -9.57 -0.67 -19.69
CA ASP A 342 -10.80 0.09 -19.95
C ASP A 342 -11.83 -0.14 -18.84
N ALA A 343 -12.02 -1.40 -18.41
CA ALA A 343 -12.95 -1.71 -17.32
C ALA A 343 -12.52 -1.10 -15.98
N LEU A 344 -11.20 -0.93 -15.73
CA LEU A 344 -10.70 -0.20 -14.57
C LEU A 344 -10.95 1.31 -14.72
N GLY A 345 -10.65 1.90 -15.89
CA GLY A 345 -10.85 3.32 -16.14
C GLY A 345 -12.31 3.74 -16.11
N ASP A 346 -13.21 2.88 -16.59
CA ASP A 346 -14.65 3.15 -16.72
C ASP A 346 -15.49 2.68 -15.52
N ASP A 347 -14.85 2.19 -14.43
CA ASP A 347 -15.55 1.60 -13.25
C ASP A 347 -16.49 0.43 -13.61
N THR A 348 -16.18 -0.34 -14.68
CA THR A 348 -17.01 -1.45 -15.18
C THR A 348 -16.43 -2.84 -14.84
N MET A 349 -15.53 -2.92 -13.89
CA MET A 349 -14.84 -4.15 -13.48
C MET A 349 -15.78 -5.32 -13.15
N ARG A 350 -16.99 -5.03 -12.69
CA ARG A 350 -17.97 -6.09 -12.44
C ARG A 350 -18.29 -6.88 -13.72
N ALA A 351 -18.52 -6.20 -14.83
CA ALA A 351 -18.81 -6.85 -16.11
C ALA A 351 -17.60 -7.63 -16.64
N TYR A 352 -16.39 -7.07 -16.45
CA TYR A 352 -15.14 -7.77 -16.80
C TYR A 352 -15.00 -9.08 -16.02
N LEU A 353 -15.20 -9.06 -14.71
CA LEU A 353 -15.08 -10.24 -13.85
C LEU A 353 -16.16 -11.30 -14.11
N GLU A 354 -17.38 -10.89 -14.48
CA GLU A 354 -18.44 -11.80 -14.92
C GLU A 354 -18.07 -12.50 -16.24
N LYS A 355 -17.36 -11.80 -17.14
CA LYS A 355 -16.87 -12.34 -18.43
C LYS A 355 -15.64 -13.23 -18.27
N TYR A 356 -14.74 -12.88 -17.36
CA TYR A 356 -13.43 -13.51 -17.17
C TYR A 356 -13.17 -13.91 -15.69
N PRO A 357 -13.96 -14.84 -15.12
CA PRO A 357 -13.82 -15.21 -13.71
C PRO A 357 -12.47 -15.86 -13.38
N ASP A 358 -11.84 -16.51 -14.35
CA ASP A 358 -10.55 -17.21 -14.18
C ASP A 358 -9.35 -16.27 -14.07
N ASP A 359 -9.51 -14.96 -14.32
CA ASP A 359 -8.45 -13.97 -14.15
C ASP A 359 -8.20 -13.60 -12.68
N VAL A 360 -9.14 -13.91 -11.82
CA VAL A 360 -9.03 -13.67 -10.37
C VAL A 360 -8.08 -14.69 -9.75
N LEU A 361 -7.26 -14.20 -8.81
CA LEU A 361 -6.40 -15.09 -8.03
C LEU A 361 -7.24 -16.16 -7.31
N PRO A 362 -6.94 -17.44 -7.47
CA PRO A 362 -7.63 -18.52 -6.78
C PRO A 362 -7.58 -18.39 -5.25
N ASP A 363 -8.37 -19.20 -4.56
CA ASP A 363 -8.36 -19.26 -3.11
C ASP A 363 -6.97 -19.62 -2.56
N ALA A 364 -6.73 -19.24 -1.30
CA ALA A 364 -5.40 -19.37 -0.68
C ALA A 364 -4.90 -20.82 -0.63
N GLU A 365 -5.81 -21.76 -0.56
CA GLU A 365 -5.55 -23.20 -0.53
C GLU A 365 -5.13 -23.76 -1.90
N GLU A 366 -5.42 -23.05 -2.98
CA GLU A 366 -5.12 -23.47 -4.36
C GLU A 366 -3.83 -22.83 -4.91
N VAL A 367 -3.36 -21.77 -4.27
CA VAL A 367 -2.12 -21.08 -4.69
C VAL A 367 -0.90 -21.87 -4.22
N SER A 368 -0.19 -22.47 -5.19
CA SER A 368 1.00 -23.31 -4.96
C SER A 368 2.26 -22.52 -4.61
#